data_f63761aeb2ef5a7dcabf52f3236b6886
#
_entry.id   f63761aeb2ef5a7dcabf52f3236b6886
#
_cell.length_a   1.000
_cell.length_b   1.000
_cell.length_c   1.000
_cell.angle_alpha   90.00
_cell.angle_beta   90.00
_cell.angle_gamma   90.00
#
_symmetry.space_group_name_H-M   'P 1'
#
loop_
_entity.id
_entity.type
_entity.pdbx_description
1 polymer ?
#
loop_
_entity_poly.entity_id
_entity_poly.type
_entity_poly.pdbx_seq_one_letter_code
_entity_poly.pdbx_strand_id
1 'polypeptide(L)'
;VDLLGIKSAPFPNPLTSAAGSTVIDLLGQTHYAETLNDLPPLFREVANAYDAALEDGANFSALKQAIRDRDTKRIKEIWNPLVSTWDERTFYDFIASSDAFQKLSFHHREVFGQVGFGTGGWDSDVSNSMLEISRVNVTECDDHQRYMIGGVEQVPRELWRHAPDRLTYWPKGTSLSALNNGATRAGAMRIRGLTNGTFEVTDQWKRVEVFDAVLVTCQSHLLSTQIDTEEQLFSQELWMALDRTRYMQSAKTFVMVDRAFWKDKDPDTG
;
A
#
# COMPACT_ATOMS: atom_id res chain seq x y z
N VAL A 1 8.80 -6.24 -13.51
CA VAL A 1 8.07 -6.09 -14.79
C VAL A 1 9.04 -6.30 -15.93
N ASP A 2 10.10 -5.51 -16.03
CA ASP A 2 11.07 -5.60 -17.13
C ASP A 2 11.82 -6.94 -17.13
N LEU A 3 12.27 -7.41 -15.97
CA LEU A 3 12.91 -8.73 -15.82
C LEU A 3 12.05 -9.88 -16.37
N LEU A 4 10.73 -9.77 -16.26
CA LEU A 4 9.78 -10.81 -16.64
C LEU A 4 9.14 -10.56 -18.02
N GLY A 5 9.52 -9.48 -18.72
CA GLY A 5 8.93 -9.11 -20.02
C GLY A 5 7.43 -8.74 -19.94
N ILE A 6 6.90 -8.44 -18.77
CA ILE A 6 5.48 -8.11 -18.60
C ILE A 6 5.23 -6.69 -19.09
N LYS A 7 4.25 -6.53 -19.98
CA LYS A 7 3.84 -5.20 -20.48
C LYS A 7 3.08 -4.44 -19.38
N SER A 8 3.36 -3.16 -19.28
CA SER A 8 2.66 -2.27 -18.33
C SER A 8 2.31 -0.93 -18.99
N ALA A 9 1.31 -0.25 -18.44
CA ALA A 9 0.92 1.10 -18.84
C ALA A 9 0.78 1.99 -17.60
N PRO A 10 0.85 3.34 -17.73
CA PRO A 10 0.60 4.25 -16.64
C PRO A 10 -0.76 4.00 -16.02
N PHE A 11 -0.84 3.99 -14.68
CA PHE A 11 -2.10 3.89 -13.98
C PHE A 11 -2.86 5.22 -14.06
N PRO A 12 -4.17 5.22 -14.38
CA PRO A 12 -4.95 6.44 -14.56
C PRO A 12 -5.36 7.04 -13.19
N ASN A 13 -4.38 7.47 -12.39
CA ASN A 13 -4.66 8.18 -11.16
C ASN A 13 -5.38 9.50 -11.44
N PRO A 14 -6.33 9.92 -10.59
CA PRO A 14 -7.02 11.19 -10.72
C PRO A 14 -6.04 12.36 -10.89
N LEU A 15 -6.45 13.36 -11.69
CA LEU A 15 -5.68 14.59 -11.95
C LEU A 15 -4.29 14.35 -12.59
N THR A 16 -4.09 13.20 -13.23
CA THR A 16 -2.89 12.90 -14.01
C THR A 16 -3.20 12.83 -15.50
N SER A 17 -2.19 13.02 -16.33
CA SER A 17 -2.32 12.88 -17.78
C SER A 17 -2.77 11.49 -18.23
N ALA A 18 -2.51 10.46 -17.42
CA ALA A 18 -2.93 9.08 -17.70
C ALA A 18 -4.44 8.88 -17.53
N ALA A 19 -5.09 9.67 -16.67
CA ALA A 19 -6.55 9.62 -16.48
C ALA A 19 -7.30 10.32 -17.64
N GLY A 20 -6.68 11.30 -18.27
CA GLY A 20 -7.30 12.17 -19.30
C GLY A 20 -8.30 13.16 -18.70
N SER A 21 -9.19 12.71 -17.82
CA SER A 21 -10.10 13.55 -17.07
C SER A 21 -10.46 12.91 -15.74
N THR A 22 -10.73 13.73 -14.74
CA THR A 22 -11.17 13.33 -13.41
C THR A 22 -12.53 13.92 -13.14
N VAL A 23 -13.44 13.12 -12.62
CA VAL A 23 -14.76 13.57 -12.17
C VAL A 23 -14.80 13.45 -10.66
N ILE A 24 -15.14 14.53 -9.98
CA ILE A 24 -15.33 14.59 -8.54
C ILE A 24 -16.78 14.95 -8.27
N ASP A 25 -17.53 14.03 -7.69
CA ASP A 25 -18.88 14.26 -7.19
C ASP A 25 -18.81 14.39 -5.66
N LEU A 26 -19.07 15.58 -5.17
CA LEU A 26 -18.99 15.90 -3.75
C LEU A 26 -20.18 16.76 -3.32
N LEU A 27 -20.95 16.27 -2.36
CA LEU A 27 -22.10 16.97 -1.78
C LEU A 27 -23.12 17.46 -2.83
N GLY A 28 -23.34 16.65 -3.87
CA GLY A 28 -24.27 16.96 -4.96
C GLY A 28 -23.73 17.96 -5.98
N GLN A 29 -22.44 18.24 -5.95
CA GLN A 29 -21.76 19.05 -6.96
C GLN A 29 -20.75 18.21 -7.72
N THR A 30 -20.86 18.18 -9.04
CA THR A 30 -19.95 17.45 -9.92
C THR A 30 -18.92 18.41 -10.53
N HIS A 31 -17.65 18.07 -10.41
CA HIS A 31 -16.54 18.83 -10.97
C HIS A 31 -15.78 17.97 -11.98
N TYR A 32 -15.47 18.56 -13.13
CA TYR A 32 -14.64 17.94 -14.17
C TYR A 32 -13.29 18.64 -14.22
N ALA A 33 -12.21 17.89 -14.17
CA ALA A 33 -10.88 18.45 -14.15
C ALA A 33 -9.87 17.52 -14.84
N GLU A 34 -8.90 18.08 -15.55
CA GLU A 34 -7.70 17.38 -16.01
C GLU A 34 -6.56 17.56 -15.01
N THR A 35 -6.53 18.72 -14.37
CA THR A 35 -5.52 19.10 -13.39
C THR A 35 -6.17 19.73 -12.14
N LEU A 36 -5.41 19.85 -11.05
CA LEU A 36 -5.86 20.53 -9.84
C LEU A 36 -6.27 22.00 -10.10
N ASN A 37 -5.70 22.65 -11.14
CA ASN A 37 -6.00 24.03 -11.46
C ASN A 37 -7.40 24.24 -12.08
N ASP A 38 -8.00 23.18 -12.60
CA ASP A 38 -9.34 23.23 -13.18
C ASP A 38 -10.43 23.12 -12.09
N LEU A 39 -10.04 22.75 -10.88
CA LEU A 39 -10.93 22.63 -9.73
C LEU A 39 -11.17 23.99 -9.04
N PRO A 40 -12.30 24.18 -8.35
CA PRO A 40 -12.56 25.34 -7.52
C PRO A 40 -11.43 25.65 -6.54
N PRO A 41 -11.25 26.93 -6.14
CA PRO A 41 -10.19 27.34 -5.20
C PRO A 41 -10.10 26.53 -3.92
N LEU A 42 -11.24 26.07 -3.41
CA LEU A 42 -11.36 25.22 -2.24
C LEU A 42 -10.41 24.00 -2.27
N PHE A 43 -10.29 23.31 -3.39
CA PHE A 43 -9.41 22.14 -3.52
C PHE A 43 -7.93 22.50 -3.45
N ARG A 44 -7.56 23.67 -4.00
CA ARG A 44 -6.17 24.17 -3.91
C ARG A 44 -5.82 24.64 -2.51
N GLU A 45 -6.77 25.26 -1.82
CA GLU A 45 -6.59 25.68 -0.43
C GLU A 45 -6.34 24.46 0.48
N VAL A 46 -7.09 23.38 0.27
CA VAL A 46 -6.90 22.12 0.97
C VAL A 46 -5.55 21.48 0.64
N ALA A 47 -5.16 21.43 -0.63
CA ALA A 47 -3.86 20.88 -1.04
C ALA A 47 -2.69 21.68 -0.44
N ASN A 48 -2.74 23.02 -0.49
CA ASN A 48 -1.73 23.88 0.11
C ASN A 48 -1.63 23.72 1.63
N ALA A 49 -2.77 23.54 2.30
CA ALA A 49 -2.78 23.29 3.74
C ALA A 49 -2.17 21.92 4.10
N TYR A 50 -2.37 20.91 3.25
CA TYR A 50 -1.76 19.61 3.43
C TYR A 50 -0.23 19.68 3.28
N ASP A 51 0.24 20.33 2.22
CA ASP A 51 1.68 20.55 2.02
C ASP A 51 2.32 21.30 3.19
N ALA A 52 1.64 22.36 3.68
CA ALA A 52 2.09 23.11 4.85
C ALA A 52 2.12 22.24 6.12
N ALA A 53 1.10 21.41 6.36
CA ALA A 53 1.06 20.51 7.51
C ALA A 53 2.20 19.49 7.48
N LEU A 54 2.52 18.92 6.31
CA LEU A 54 3.63 18.00 6.15
C LEU A 54 4.99 18.69 6.36
N GLU A 55 5.15 19.90 5.86
CA GLU A 55 6.40 20.66 6.04
C GLU A 55 6.62 21.02 7.50
N ASP A 56 5.61 21.62 8.16
CA ASP A 56 5.71 22.06 9.55
C ASP A 56 5.82 20.88 10.54
N GLY A 57 5.06 19.83 10.31
CA GLY A 57 4.97 18.70 11.23
C GLY A 57 5.97 17.57 10.99
N ALA A 58 6.52 17.46 9.79
CA ALA A 58 7.38 16.35 9.41
C ALA A 58 8.70 16.76 8.70
N ASN A 59 8.96 18.06 8.53
CA ASN A 59 10.14 18.56 7.79
C ASN A 59 10.29 17.85 6.43
N PHE A 60 9.18 17.81 5.70
CA PHE A 60 8.94 16.91 4.59
C PHE A 60 9.89 17.12 3.42
N SER A 61 10.15 18.39 3.06
CA SER A 61 11.07 18.73 1.97
C SER A 61 12.48 18.27 2.25
N ALA A 62 12.97 18.47 3.48
CA ALA A 62 14.31 18.03 3.87
C ALA A 62 14.42 16.50 3.90
N LEU A 63 13.37 15.80 4.33
CA LEU A 63 13.34 14.34 4.33
C LEU A 63 13.32 13.78 2.90
N LYS A 64 12.51 14.34 2.00
CA LYS A 64 12.51 13.97 0.56
C LYS A 64 13.89 14.16 -0.06
N GLN A 65 14.54 15.29 0.23
CA GLN A 65 15.88 15.55 -0.30
C GLN A 65 16.90 14.53 0.23
N ALA A 66 16.89 14.24 1.53
CA ALA A 66 17.79 13.25 2.13
C ALA A 66 17.59 11.83 1.52
N ILE A 67 16.34 11.46 1.18
CA ILE A 67 16.02 10.19 0.51
C ILE A 67 16.60 10.18 -0.92
N ARG A 68 16.42 11.26 -1.69
CA ARG A 68 16.99 11.38 -3.04
C ARG A 68 18.52 11.30 -3.05
N ASP A 69 19.14 11.91 -2.06
CA ASP A 69 20.60 11.91 -1.89
C ASP A 69 21.13 10.61 -1.28
N ARG A 70 20.22 9.69 -0.85
CA ARG A 70 20.54 8.47 -0.12
C ARG A 70 21.36 8.71 1.16
N ASP A 71 21.18 9.88 1.78
CA ASP A 71 21.83 10.25 3.03
C ASP A 71 21.13 9.60 4.22
N THR A 72 21.52 8.37 4.52
CA THR A 72 20.95 7.56 5.61
C THR A 72 21.09 8.21 6.98
N LYS A 73 22.14 8.99 7.20
CA LYS A 73 22.35 9.72 8.46
C LYS A 73 21.31 10.82 8.61
N ARG A 74 21.17 11.64 7.58
CA ARG A 74 20.19 12.73 7.57
C ARG A 74 18.74 12.22 7.63
N ILE A 75 18.43 11.11 6.94
CA ILE A 75 17.12 10.45 7.04
C ILE A 75 16.82 10.11 8.50
N LYS A 76 17.74 9.45 9.20
CA LYS A 76 17.54 9.06 10.60
C LYS A 76 17.44 10.27 11.54
N GLU A 77 18.20 11.32 11.32
CA GLU A 77 18.12 12.56 12.10
C GLU A 77 16.74 13.22 12.02
N ILE A 78 16.08 13.15 10.87
CA ILE A 78 14.73 13.70 10.69
C ILE A 78 13.66 12.70 11.14
N TRP A 79 13.79 11.43 10.73
CA TRP A 79 12.77 10.40 10.96
C TRP A 79 12.64 9.97 12.42
N ASN A 80 13.74 9.76 13.13
CA ASN A 80 13.67 9.24 14.50
C ASN A 80 12.89 10.15 15.48
N PRO A 81 13.01 11.50 15.41
CA PRO A 81 12.13 12.38 16.20
C PRO A 81 10.63 12.23 15.82
N LEU A 82 10.33 12.01 14.53
CA LEU A 82 8.94 11.80 14.10
C LEU A 82 8.38 10.51 14.71
N VAL A 83 9.17 9.42 14.74
CA VAL A 83 8.76 8.18 15.40
C VAL A 83 8.39 8.46 16.86
N SER A 84 9.26 9.15 17.62
CA SER A 84 9.00 9.46 19.02
C SER A 84 7.74 10.30 19.25
N THR A 85 7.36 11.11 18.26
CA THR A 85 6.20 12.03 18.38
C THR A 85 4.91 11.40 17.89
N TRP A 86 4.96 10.56 16.83
CA TRP A 86 3.81 10.17 16.04
C TRP A 86 3.52 8.67 16.01
N ASP A 87 4.36 7.81 16.61
CA ASP A 87 4.20 6.35 16.51
C ASP A 87 2.85 5.85 17.07
N GLU A 88 2.39 6.48 18.14
CA GLU A 88 1.10 6.15 18.77
C GLU A 88 -0.05 7.09 18.35
N ARG A 89 0.16 7.93 17.32
CA ARG A 89 -0.84 8.91 16.87
C ARG A 89 -1.30 8.62 15.44
N THR A 90 -2.56 8.91 15.19
CA THR A 90 -3.18 8.70 13.89
C THR A 90 -2.87 9.82 12.92
N PHE A 91 -3.02 9.54 11.64
CA PHE A 91 -2.95 10.56 10.60
C PHE A 91 -4.04 11.63 10.76
N TYR A 92 -5.24 11.23 11.20
CA TYR A 92 -6.30 12.17 11.53
C TYR A 92 -5.86 13.17 12.60
N ASP A 93 -5.26 12.68 13.68
CA ASP A 93 -4.79 13.52 14.78
C ASP A 93 -3.69 14.51 14.32
N PHE A 94 -2.78 14.05 13.47
CA PHE A 94 -1.77 14.90 12.85
C PHE A 94 -2.42 16.05 12.06
N ILE A 95 -3.33 15.74 11.15
CA ILE A 95 -4.01 16.75 10.33
C ILE A 95 -4.83 17.68 11.19
N ALA A 96 -5.65 17.14 12.11
CA ALA A 96 -6.52 17.93 12.96
C ALA A 96 -5.75 18.88 13.92
N SER A 97 -4.53 18.49 14.33
CA SER A 97 -3.70 19.31 15.21
C SER A 97 -2.80 20.30 14.47
N SER A 98 -2.67 20.20 13.14
CA SER A 98 -1.81 21.10 12.37
C SER A 98 -2.38 22.51 12.29
N ASP A 99 -1.53 23.52 12.44
CA ASP A 99 -1.93 24.95 12.35
C ASP A 99 -2.56 25.30 11.00
N ALA A 100 -2.11 24.65 9.93
CA ALA A 100 -2.65 24.85 8.60
C ALA A 100 -4.12 24.43 8.51
N PHE A 101 -4.47 23.26 9.05
CA PHE A 101 -5.84 22.76 9.02
C PHE A 101 -6.74 23.41 10.09
N GLN A 102 -6.17 23.85 11.20
CA GLN A 102 -6.97 24.59 12.21
C GLN A 102 -7.52 25.90 11.68
N LYS A 103 -6.88 26.52 10.70
CA LYS A 103 -7.33 27.74 10.04
C LYS A 103 -8.42 27.52 8.99
N LEU A 104 -8.64 26.27 8.60
CA LEU A 104 -9.62 25.90 7.57
C LEU A 104 -11.02 25.67 8.17
N SER A 105 -12.06 25.91 7.36
CA SER A 105 -13.43 25.59 7.73
C SER A 105 -13.66 24.07 7.78
N PHE A 106 -14.76 23.67 8.41
CA PHE A 106 -15.21 22.26 8.40
C PHE A 106 -15.35 21.72 6.97
N HIS A 107 -15.89 22.52 6.05
CA HIS A 107 -16.06 22.13 4.65
C HIS A 107 -14.73 21.78 3.96
N HIS A 108 -13.66 22.53 4.19
CA HIS A 108 -12.32 22.19 3.68
C HIS A 108 -11.82 20.85 4.22
N ARG A 109 -12.07 20.58 5.51
CA ARG A 109 -11.65 19.32 6.13
C ARG A 109 -12.42 18.13 5.56
N GLU A 110 -13.71 18.30 5.29
CA GLU A 110 -14.52 17.28 4.60
C GLU A 110 -14.02 17.02 3.18
N VAL A 111 -13.68 18.07 2.42
CA VAL A 111 -13.07 17.92 1.10
C VAL A 111 -11.76 17.11 1.19
N PHE A 112 -10.90 17.43 2.16
CA PHE A 112 -9.67 16.67 2.38
C PHE A 112 -9.95 15.19 2.66
N GLY A 113 -10.86 14.90 3.58
CA GLY A 113 -11.18 13.55 4.00
C GLY A 113 -11.82 12.71 2.91
N GLN A 114 -12.73 13.30 2.13
CA GLN A 114 -13.53 12.57 1.13
C GLN A 114 -12.84 12.49 -0.24
N VAL A 115 -12.08 13.51 -0.63
CA VAL A 115 -11.50 13.61 -1.97
C VAL A 115 -9.98 13.56 -1.93
N GLY A 116 -9.35 14.35 -1.08
CA GLY A 116 -7.89 14.52 -1.09
C GLY A 116 -7.14 13.28 -0.65
N PHE A 117 -7.67 12.53 0.30
CA PHE A 117 -7.05 11.31 0.82
C PHE A 117 -7.66 10.02 0.26
N GLY A 118 -8.85 10.08 -0.27
CA GLY A 118 -9.47 9.18 -1.25
C GLY A 118 -9.77 7.74 -0.86
N THR A 119 -9.47 7.27 0.35
CA THR A 119 -9.57 5.83 0.68
C THR A 119 -10.09 5.52 2.09
N GLY A 120 -10.92 6.39 2.66
CA GLY A 120 -11.39 6.20 4.03
C GLY A 120 -10.32 6.40 5.09
N GLY A 121 -9.16 6.95 4.73
CA GLY A 121 -8.08 7.27 5.68
C GLY A 121 -8.43 8.36 6.68
N TRP A 122 -9.52 9.04 6.45
CA TRP A 122 -10.14 10.02 7.35
C TRP A 122 -11.13 9.39 8.32
N ASP A 123 -11.50 8.14 8.08
CA ASP A 123 -12.48 7.45 8.90
C ASP A 123 -11.87 7.10 10.28
N SER A 124 -12.59 7.46 11.34
CA SER A 124 -12.21 7.15 12.71
C SER A 124 -12.25 5.66 13.04
N ASP A 125 -13.03 4.89 12.29
CA ASP A 125 -13.18 3.45 12.52
C ASP A 125 -11.96 2.64 12.07
N VAL A 126 -11.18 3.20 11.12
CA VAL A 126 -9.94 2.61 10.64
C VAL A 126 -8.83 3.65 10.68
N SER A 127 -8.17 3.73 11.81
CA SER A 127 -7.09 4.70 12.03
C SER A 127 -5.86 4.35 11.20
N ASN A 128 -5.39 5.29 10.37
CA ASN A 128 -4.11 5.18 9.69
C ASN A 128 -2.99 5.78 10.54
N SER A 129 -1.84 5.13 10.55
CA SER A 129 -0.64 5.67 11.19
C SER A 129 -0.12 6.90 10.45
N MET A 130 0.20 7.97 11.19
CA MET A 130 0.88 9.13 10.63
C MET A 130 2.20 8.76 9.96
N LEU A 131 2.98 7.89 10.57
CA LEU A 131 4.28 7.47 10.04
C LEU A 131 4.15 6.70 8.74
N GLU A 132 3.14 5.83 8.62
CA GLU A 132 2.90 5.07 7.40
C GLU A 132 2.52 6.01 6.24
N ILE A 133 1.61 6.93 6.47
CA ILE A 133 1.21 7.90 5.44
C ILE A 133 2.39 8.80 5.03
N SER A 134 3.16 9.29 5.99
CA SER A 134 4.36 10.09 5.71
C SER A 134 5.39 9.29 4.90
N ARG A 135 5.59 8.00 5.23
CA ARG A 135 6.50 7.13 4.50
C ARG A 135 6.08 6.97 3.03
N VAL A 136 4.80 6.70 2.79
CA VAL A 136 4.26 6.58 1.43
C VAL A 136 4.52 7.86 0.63
N ASN A 137 4.14 9.00 1.20
CA ASN A 137 4.26 10.30 0.52
C ASN A 137 5.71 10.71 0.28
N VAL A 138 6.59 10.55 1.27
CA VAL A 138 7.99 11.00 1.17
C VAL A 138 8.83 10.14 0.25
N THR A 139 8.50 8.85 0.11
CA THR A 139 9.18 7.95 -0.82
C THR A 139 8.65 8.04 -2.24
N GLU A 140 7.57 8.80 -2.45
CA GLU A 140 6.91 8.94 -3.75
C GLU A 140 6.53 7.57 -4.36
N CYS A 141 6.27 6.56 -3.50
CA CYS A 141 6.01 5.21 -3.97
C CYS A 141 4.66 5.06 -4.70
N ASP A 142 3.76 6.03 -4.50
CA ASP A 142 2.49 6.12 -5.22
C ASP A 142 2.57 6.99 -6.49
N ASP A 143 3.70 7.66 -6.71
CA ASP A 143 3.94 8.42 -7.92
C ASP A 143 4.27 7.46 -9.08
N HIS A 144 3.86 7.84 -10.27
CA HIS A 144 4.15 7.08 -11.49
C HIS A 144 3.71 5.61 -11.45
N GLN A 145 2.64 5.31 -10.75
CA GLN A 145 2.06 3.98 -10.70
C GLN A 145 1.78 3.43 -12.11
N ARG A 146 1.99 2.13 -12.26
CA ARG A 146 1.74 1.42 -13.51
C ARG A 146 0.90 0.17 -13.23
N TYR A 147 0.02 -0.16 -14.15
CA TYR A 147 -0.70 -1.42 -14.11
C TYR A 147 -0.16 -2.39 -15.18
N MET A 148 -0.27 -3.69 -14.91
CA MET A 148 0.12 -4.74 -15.84
C MET A 148 -0.99 -4.99 -16.85
N ILE A 149 -0.67 -4.88 -18.14
CA ILE A 149 -1.63 -5.17 -19.19
C ILE A 149 -1.92 -6.67 -19.19
N GLY A 150 -3.17 -7.03 -18.93
CA GLY A 150 -3.60 -8.42 -18.73
C GLY A 150 -3.64 -8.90 -17.28
N GLY A 151 -3.40 -7.99 -16.31
CA GLY A 151 -3.60 -8.25 -14.87
C GLY A 151 -2.32 -8.53 -14.09
N VAL A 152 -2.35 -8.16 -12.80
CA VAL A 152 -1.22 -8.28 -11.88
C VAL A 152 -0.83 -9.73 -11.57
N GLU A 153 -1.74 -10.69 -11.75
CA GLU A 153 -1.49 -12.12 -11.56
C GLU A 153 -0.34 -12.65 -12.43
N GLN A 154 -0.04 -11.97 -13.54
CA GLN A 154 1.10 -12.33 -14.37
C GLN A 154 2.43 -12.28 -13.59
N VAL A 155 2.57 -11.36 -12.64
CA VAL A 155 3.81 -11.20 -11.87
C VAL A 155 4.16 -12.48 -11.09
N PRO A 156 3.33 -12.98 -10.17
CA PRO A 156 3.64 -14.23 -9.47
C PRO A 156 3.70 -15.44 -10.42
N ARG A 157 2.90 -15.46 -11.48
CA ARG A 157 2.92 -16.55 -12.45
C ARG A 157 4.23 -16.62 -13.23
N GLU A 158 4.74 -15.49 -13.69
CA GLU A 158 6.01 -15.43 -14.39
C GLU A 158 7.21 -15.60 -13.45
N LEU A 159 7.15 -15.09 -12.21
CA LEU A 159 8.17 -15.39 -11.19
C LEU A 159 8.24 -16.88 -10.88
N TRP A 160 7.13 -17.58 -10.83
CA TRP A 160 7.07 -19.04 -10.65
C TRP A 160 7.81 -19.79 -11.74
N ARG A 161 7.76 -19.32 -12.97
CA ARG A 161 8.39 -19.93 -14.15
C ARG A 161 9.79 -19.41 -14.43
N HIS A 162 10.12 -18.23 -13.89
CA HIS A 162 11.40 -17.60 -14.15
C HIS A 162 12.56 -18.43 -13.64
N ALA A 163 13.54 -18.66 -14.52
CA ALA A 163 14.81 -19.28 -14.16
C ALA A 163 15.89 -18.19 -14.12
N PRO A 164 16.38 -17.77 -12.95
CA PRO A 164 17.41 -16.74 -12.84
C PRO A 164 18.71 -17.17 -13.54
N ASP A 165 19.41 -16.21 -14.14
CA ASP A 165 20.69 -16.46 -14.83
C ASP A 165 21.79 -16.94 -13.87
N ARG A 166 21.72 -16.54 -12.61
CA ARG A 166 22.69 -16.89 -11.58
C ARG A 166 21.97 -17.55 -10.40
N LEU A 167 22.36 -18.80 -10.16
CA LEU A 167 21.90 -19.59 -9.02
C LEU A 167 23.13 -20.14 -8.30
N THR A 168 23.18 -20.02 -6.97
CA THR A 168 24.33 -20.47 -6.17
C THR A 168 24.29 -21.97 -5.93
N TYR A 169 23.11 -22.53 -5.65
CA TYR A 169 22.95 -23.92 -5.21
C TYR A 169 22.20 -24.82 -6.21
N TRP A 170 21.72 -24.24 -7.30
CA TRP A 170 20.93 -24.95 -8.29
C TRP A 170 21.54 -24.85 -9.69
N PRO A 171 21.36 -25.84 -10.55
CA PRO A 171 21.78 -25.76 -11.94
C PRO A 171 21.14 -24.56 -12.67
N LYS A 172 21.86 -23.99 -13.62
CA LYS A 172 21.32 -22.94 -14.51
C LYS A 172 20.04 -23.45 -15.18
N GLY A 173 19.04 -22.61 -15.24
CA GLY A 173 17.73 -22.95 -15.81
C GLY A 173 16.72 -23.52 -14.81
N THR A 174 17.11 -23.65 -13.52
CA THR A 174 16.17 -24.08 -12.49
C THR A 174 15.20 -22.97 -12.13
N SER A 175 13.91 -23.25 -12.17
CA SER A 175 12.82 -22.38 -11.72
C SER A 175 12.06 -23.00 -10.55
N LEU A 176 11.26 -22.22 -9.82
CA LEU A 176 10.36 -22.76 -8.79
C LEU A 176 9.39 -23.78 -9.38
N SER A 177 8.88 -23.52 -10.58
CA SER A 177 8.03 -24.45 -11.32
C SER A 177 8.73 -25.79 -11.57
N ALA A 178 9.99 -25.77 -12.02
CA ALA A 178 10.75 -26.98 -12.26
C ALA A 178 10.99 -27.81 -10.98
N LEU A 179 11.31 -27.13 -9.87
CA LEU A 179 11.50 -27.75 -8.55
C LEU A 179 10.21 -28.39 -7.99
N ASN A 180 9.06 -27.98 -8.45
CA ASN A 180 7.75 -28.43 -7.97
C ASN A 180 6.94 -29.17 -9.05
N ASN A 181 7.60 -29.72 -10.08
CA ASN A 181 6.94 -30.45 -11.18
C ASN A 181 5.80 -29.67 -11.86
N GLY A 182 5.93 -28.36 -11.98
CA GLY A 182 4.96 -27.48 -12.63
C GLY A 182 3.75 -27.10 -11.80
N ALA A 183 3.54 -27.68 -10.62
CA ALA A 183 2.37 -27.44 -9.78
C ALA A 183 2.76 -26.70 -8.48
N THR A 184 1.92 -25.77 -8.05
CA THR A 184 2.03 -25.16 -6.72
C THR A 184 1.71 -26.20 -5.65
N ARG A 185 2.34 -26.07 -4.48
CA ARG A 185 2.03 -26.93 -3.33
C ARG A 185 0.70 -26.53 -2.72
N ALA A 186 0.13 -27.46 -1.95
CA ALA A 186 -1.06 -27.20 -1.17
C ALA A 186 -0.79 -26.17 -0.07
N GLY A 187 -1.84 -25.48 0.38
CA GLY A 187 -1.73 -24.45 1.43
C GLY A 187 -1.18 -25.03 2.74
N ALA A 188 -0.25 -24.31 3.37
CA ALA A 188 0.27 -24.66 4.68
C ALA A 188 -0.80 -24.46 5.75
N MET A 189 -0.97 -25.47 6.61
CA MET A 189 -1.93 -25.46 7.73
C MET A 189 -1.24 -25.47 9.09
N ARG A 190 0.01 -25.89 9.14
CA ARG A 190 0.78 -25.95 10.38
C ARG A 190 2.26 -25.72 10.13
N ILE A 191 2.92 -25.04 11.06
CA ILE A 191 4.36 -24.81 11.06
C ILE A 191 4.89 -25.12 12.48
N ARG A 192 5.92 -25.95 12.57
CA ARG A 192 6.59 -26.31 13.82
C ARG A 192 8.09 -26.11 13.72
N GLY A 193 8.71 -25.64 14.80
CA GLY A 193 10.16 -25.71 14.97
C GLY A 193 10.59 -27.09 15.47
N LEU A 194 11.63 -27.65 14.88
CA LEU A 194 12.22 -28.90 15.34
C LEU A 194 13.49 -28.65 16.17
N THR A 195 13.82 -29.59 17.03
CA THR A 195 14.96 -29.45 17.96
C THR A 195 16.33 -29.36 17.27
N ASN A 196 16.42 -29.77 16.01
CA ASN A 196 17.61 -29.65 15.19
C ASN A 196 17.74 -28.33 14.43
N GLY A 197 16.82 -27.37 14.67
CA GLY A 197 16.81 -26.05 14.02
C GLY A 197 16.13 -26.02 12.65
N THR A 198 15.54 -27.14 12.19
CA THR A 198 14.73 -27.17 10.98
C THR A 198 13.24 -26.93 11.30
N PHE A 199 12.41 -26.79 10.27
CA PHE A 199 10.98 -26.53 10.39
C PHE A 199 10.16 -27.59 9.70
N GLU A 200 9.14 -28.08 10.37
CA GLU A 200 8.14 -28.97 9.79
C GLU A 200 6.95 -28.12 9.32
N VAL A 201 6.53 -28.31 8.07
CA VAL A 201 5.34 -27.71 7.51
C VAL A 201 4.36 -28.81 7.11
N THR A 202 3.14 -28.72 7.63
CA THR A 202 2.03 -29.62 7.28
C THR A 202 1.06 -28.90 6.37
N ASP A 203 0.70 -29.50 5.24
CA ASP A 203 -0.26 -28.96 4.28
C ASP A 203 -1.72 -29.34 4.61
N GLN A 204 -2.67 -28.78 3.86
CA GLN A 204 -4.11 -29.07 3.99
C GLN A 204 -4.48 -30.55 3.74
N TRP A 205 -3.60 -31.30 3.11
CA TRP A 205 -3.78 -32.74 2.87
C TRP A 205 -3.06 -33.61 3.91
N LYS A 206 -2.56 -32.97 5.00
CA LYS A 206 -1.79 -33.62 6.08
C LYS A 206 -0.44 -34.21 5.61
N ARG A 207 0.10 -33.74 4.50
CA ARG A 207 1.46 -34.08 4.09
C ARG A 207 2.42 -33.24 4.89
N VAL A 208 3.49 -33.86 5.33
CA VAL A 208 4.51 -33.25 6.18
C VAL A 208 5.81 -33.16 5.40
N GLU A 209 6.41 -31.98 5.39
CA GLU A 209 7.73 -31.74 4.81
C GLU A 209 8.60 -30.95 5.78
N VAL A 210 9.91 -31.17 5.73
CA VAL A 210 10.90 -30.52 6.58
C VAL A 210 11.76 -29.57 5.75
N PHE A 211 11.98 -28.37 6.27
CA PHE A 211 12.73 -27.29 5.60
C PHE A 211 13.78 -26.72 6.55
N ASP A 212 14.91 -26.26 6.00
CA ASP A 212 15.94 -25.54 6.76
C ASP A 212 15.46 -24.15 7.20
N ALA A 213 14.57 -23.51 6.43
CA ALA A 213 13.98 -22.22 6.74
C ALA A 213 12.59 -22.08 6.12
N VAL A 214 11.74 -21.29 6.77
CA VAL A 214 10.40 -20.95 6.28
C VAL A 214 10.25 -19.43 6.27
N LEU A 215 9.92 -18.86 5.11
CA LEU A 215 9.60 -17.45 4.95
C LEU A 215 8.08 -17.31 4.74
N VAL A 216 7.41 -16.72 5.71
CA VAL A 216 5.96 -16.48 5.65
C VAL A 216 5.70 -15.12 5.01
N THR A 217 4.99 -15.11 3.86
CA THR A 217 4.66 -13.90 3.10
C THR A 217 3.16 -13.67 2.94
N CYS A 218 2.33 -14.51 3.56
CA CYS A 218 0.88 -14.30 3.61
C CYS A 218 0.52 -13.18 4.60
N GLN A 219 -0.73 -12.74 4.58
CA GLN A 219 -1.22 -11.77 5.55
C GLN A 219 -1.02 -12.29 6.97
N SER A 220 -0.50 -11.42 7.85
CA SER A 220 -0.06 -11.82 9.19
C SER A 220 -1.18 -12.40 10.07
N HIS A 221 -2.44 -11.96 9.88
CA HIS A 221 -3.57 -12.53 10.62
C HIS A 221 -3.82 -14.02 10.33
N LEU A 222 -3.35 -14.55 9.21
CA LEU A 222 -3.45 -15.98 8.90
C LEU A 222 -2.61 -16.83 9.85
N LEU A 223 -1.51 -16.28 10.38
CA LEU A 223 -0.68 -16.96 11.40
C LEU A 223 -1.41 -17.10 12.73
N SER A 224 -2.34 -16.21 13.05
CA SER A 224 -3.12 -16.27 14.28
C SER A 224 -4.48 -16.93 14.13
N THR A 225 -4.98 -17.09 12.89
CA THR A 225 -6.35 -17.55 12.65
C THR A 225 -6.49 -18.85 11.85
N GLN A 226 -5.51 -19.18 11.00
CA GLN A 226 -5.63 -20.32 10.07
C GLN A 226 -4.44 -21.27 10.09
N ILE A 227 -3.23 -20.80 10.37
CA ILE A 227 -2.04 -21.62 10.39
C ILE A 227 -1.71 -21.95 11.84
N ASP A 228 -1.78 -23.23 12.19
CA ASP A 228 -1.40 -23.72 13.52
C ASP A 228 0.12 -23.55 13.71
N THR A 229 0.51 -22.61 14.55
CA THR A 229 1.90 -22.34 14.90
C THR A 229 2.10 -22.52 16.39
N GLU A 230 3.25 -23.06 16.78
CA GLU A 230 3.60 -23.22 18.20
C GLU A 230 3.91 -21.85 18.81
N GLU A 231 3.49 -21.62 20.08
CA GLU A 231 3.72 -20.35 20.78
C GLU A 231 5.20 -19.95 20.81
N GLN A 232 6.10 -20.95 20.90
CA GLN A 232 7.53 -20.72 20.96
C GLN A 232 8.17 -20.33 19.61
N LEU A 233 7.40 -20.39 18.52
CA LEU A 233 7.91 -20.11 17.18
C LEU A 233 8.28 -18.63 17.02
N PHE A 234 7.57 -17.77 17.73
CA PHE A 234 7.77 -16.31 17.70
C PHE A 234 7.93 -15.74 19.11
N SER A 235 8.57 -14.57 19.22
CA SER A 235 8.63 -13.86 20.49
C SER A 235 7.23 -13.41 20.93
N GLN A 236 7.06 -13.19 22.23
CA GLN A 236 5.81 -12.66 22.79
C GLN A 236 5.45 -11.30 22.17
N GLU A 237 6.46 -10.44 21.93
CA GLU A 237 6.24 -9.13 21.29
C GLU A 237 5.68 -9.29 19.88
N LEU A 238 6.20 -10.24 19.11
CA LEU A 238 5.70 -10.50 17.75
C LEU A 238 4.27 -11.05 17.79
N TRP A 239 3.95 -11.98 18.71
CA TRP A 239 2.58 -12.46 18.91
C TRP A 239 1.63 -11.32 19.23
N MET A 240 2.00 -10.42 20.13
CA MET A 240 1.19 -9.25 20.49
C MET A 240 1.01 -8.31 19.27
N ALA A 241 2.03 -8.13 18.45
CA ALA A 241 1.93 -7.33 17.24
C ALA A 241 0.98 -7.97 16.21
N LEU A 242 1.05 -9.29 16.00
CA LEU A 242 0.15 -10.04 15.12
C LEU A 242 -1.31 -9.94 15.59
N ASP A 243 -1.56 -10.13 16.88
CA ASP A 243 -2.89 -10.07 17.48
C ASP A 243 -3.52 -8.67 17.41
N ARG A 244 -2.71 -7.63 17.57
CA ARG A 244 -3.15 -6.23 17.51
C ARG A 244 -3.22 -5.66 16.10
N THR A 245 -2.63 -6.31 15.11
CA THR A 245 -2.68 -5.87 13.72
C THR A 245 -4.10 -6.01 13.18
N ARG A 246 -4.68 -4.88 12.79
CA ARG A 246 -6.01 -4.83 12.18
C ARG A 246 -5.89 -4.65 10.68
N TYR A 247 -6.70 -5.38 9.95
CA TYR A 247 -6.82 -5.26 8.51
C TYR A 247 -8.12 -4.56 8.15
N MET A 248 -8.01 -3.52 7.33
CA MET A 248 -9.17 -2.89 6.74
C MET A 248 -9.82 -3.85 5.74
N GLN A 249 -11.12 -4.03 5.86
CA GLN A 249 -11.89 -4.75 4.85
C GLN A 249 -12.08 -3.85 3.64
N SER A 250 -11.73 -4.35 2.48
CA SER A 250 -11.91 -3.64 1.22
C SER A 250 -12.52 -4.58 0.19
N ALA A 251 -13.56 -4.11 -0.48
CA ALA A 251 -14.18 -4.79 -1.60
C ALA A 251 -14.17 -3.90 -2.83
N LYS A 252 -13.96 -4.49 -4.00
CA LYS A 252 -14.03 -3.80 -5.29
C LYS A 252 -15.01 -4.55 -6.16
N THR A 253 -16.01 -3.83 -6.67
CA THR A 253 -16.98 -4.35 -7.64
C THR A 253 -16.69 -3.76 -9.00
N PHE A 254 -16.53 -4.61 -9.99
CA PHE A 254 -16.32 -4.21 -11.36
C PHE A 254 -17.59 -4.50 -12.17
N VAL A 255 -18.09 -3.47 -12.84
CA VAL A 255 -19.29 -3.58 -13.68
C VAL A 255 -18.90 -3.25 -15.11
N MET A 256 -19.28 -4.13 -16.03
CA MET A 256 -19.12 -3.89 -17.45
C MET A 256 -20.22 -2.95 -17.91
N VAL A 257 -19.87 -1.88 -18.58
CA VAL A 257 -20.81 -0.90 -19.13
C VAL A 257 -20.56 -0.73 -20.63
N ASP A 258 -21.57 -0.34 -21.36
CA ASP A 258 -21.49 -0.14 -22.83
C ASP A 258 -20.79 1.15 -23.20
N ARG A 259 -20.80 2.14 -22.32
CA ARG A 259 -20.15 3.44 -22.51
C ARG A 259 -19.77 4.10 -21.20
N ALA A 260 -18.88 5.04 -21.25
CA ALA A 260 -18.44 5.84 -20.10
C ALA A 260 -19.50 6.91 -19.74
N PHE A 261 -20.66 6.49 -19.25
CA PHE A 261 -21.80 7.38 -18.95
C PHE A 261 -21.45 8.49 -17.97
N TRP A 262 -20.49 8.29 -17.07
CA TRP A 262 -19.99 9.31 -16.13
C TRP A 262 -19.26 10.47 -16.81
N LYS A 263 -19.03 10.40 -18.13
CA LYS A 263 -18.49 11.50 -18.94
C LYS A 263 -19.59 12.28 -19.65
N ASP A 264 -20.82 11.85 -19.54
CA ASP A 264 -21.95 12.59 -20.11
C ASP A 264 -22.09 13.91 -19.33
N LYS A 265 -22.12 15.01 -20.04
CA LYS A 265 -22.41 16.30 -19.44
C LYS A 265 -23.89 16.34 -19.08
N ASP A 266 -24.18 16.88 -17.91
CA ASP A 266 -25.54 17.17 -17.52
C ASP A 266 -26.12 18.20 -18.50
N PRO A 267 -27.25 17.93 -19.15
CA PRO A 267 -27.84 18.88 -20.10
C PRO A 267 -28.24 20.21 -19.45
N ASP A 268 -28.46 20.25 -18.14
CA ASP A 268 -28.90 21.44 -17.41
C ASP A 268 -27.75 22.24 -16.79
N THR A 269 -26.61 21.60 -16.53
CA THR A 269 -25.47 22.25 -15.87
C THR A 269 -24.19 22.33 -16.73
N GLY A 270 -24.14 21.68 -17.83
CA GLY A 270 -23.05 21.73 -18.84
C GLY A 270 -21.89 20.76 -18.65
#